data_3284ce299c36ffb2e178087fda22f3da
#
_entry.id   3284ce299c36ffb2e178087fda22f3da
#
_cell.length_a   1.000
_cell.length_b   1.000
_cell.length_c   1.000
_cell.angle_alpha   90.00
_cell.angle_beta   90.00
_cell.angle_gamma   90.00
#
_symmetry.space_group_name_H-M   'P 1'
#
loop_
_entity.id
_entity.type
_entity.pdbx_description
1 polymer ?
#
loop_
_entity_poly.entity_id
_entity_poly.type
_entity_poly.pdbx_seq_one_letter_code
_entity_poly.pdbx_strand_id
1 'polypeptide(L)'
;MKHQKKIIAVMIMVMLGFSAVVEAAPKGNWKKGRIYFRMVCSDCHEREAGGKISPNEKTKAEWTEYFDRNIHGPQDAPTKYTASYFVSTEFRESIKDTNRAAKKMLNIPEDELLEDVKAFLLHTAKDSDQPTSCE
;
A
#
# COMPACT_ATOMS: atom_id res chain seq x y z
N MET A 1 -53.11 13.93 18.99
CA MET A 1 -51.83 14.05 19.75
C MET A 1 -51.02 12.76 19.85
N LYS A 2 -51.61 11.58 19.86
CA LYS A 2 -50.83 10.30 19.92
C LYS A 2 -50.07 9.94 18.62
N HIS A 3 -50.55 10.37 17.46
CA HIS A 3 -49.88 10.07 16.17
C HIS A 3 -48.67 10.95 15.87
N GLN A 4 -48.64 12.20 16.35
CA GLN A 4 -47.47 13.08 16.14
C GLN A 4 -46.22 12.61 16.90
N LYS A 5 -46.39 12.01 18.09
CA LYS A 5 -45.25 11.47 18.86
C LYS A 5 -44.59 10.26 18.20
N LYS A 6 -45.36 9.46 17.45
CA LYS A 6 -44.80 8.29 16.72
C LYS A 6 -44.00 8.70 15.47
N ILE A 7 -44.39 9.77 14.78
CA ILE A 7 -43.74 10.27 13.60
C ILE A 7 -42.36 10.89 13.97
N ILE A 8 -42.31 11.62 15.08
CA ILE A 8 -41.05 12.22 15.57
C ILE A 8 -40.03 11.13 15.99
N ALA A 9 -40.49 10.04 16.62
CA ALA A 9 -39.63 8.93 17.01
C ALA A 9 -39.04 8.18 15.81
N VAL A 10 -39.77 8.05 14.70
CA VAL A 10 -39.28 7.40 13.47
C VAL A 10 -38.29 8.31 12.72
N MET A 11 -38.50 9.63 12.73
CA MET A 11 -37.54 10.56 12.08
C MET A 11 -36.20 10.65 12.79
N ILE A 12 -36.15 10.49 14.11
CA ILE A 12 -34.89 10.52 14.86
C ILE A 12 -34.04 9.23 14.59
N MET A 13 -34.67 8.10 14.27
CA MET A 13 -33.98 6.82 14.03
C MET A 13 -33.30 6.75 12.65
N VAL A 14 -33.68 7.58 11.70
CA VAL A 14 -33.09 7.59 10.33
C VAL A 14 -31.85 8.46 10.27
N MET A 15 -31.57 9.33 11.23
CA MET A 15 -30.39 10.21 11.24
C MET A 15 -29.11 9.58 11.80
N LEU A 16 -29.16 8.36 12.33
CA LEU A 16 -28.02 7.70 12.99
C LEU A 16 -27.23 6.72 12.08
N GLY A 17 -27.52 6.67 10.78
CA GLY A 17 -27.00 5.63 9.87
C GLY A 17 -25.83 6.03 8.97
N PHE A 18 -25.37 7.28 8.96
CA PHE A 18 -24.21 7.67 8.17
C PHE A 18 -22.95 7.74 9.04
N SER A 19 -22.43 6.57 9.41
CA SER A 19 -21.04 6.47 9.83
C SER A 19 -20.19 6.67 8.58
N ALA A 20 -19.70 7.89 8.35
CA ALA A 20 -18.66 8.12 7.39
C ALA A 20 -17.44 7.28 7.82
N VAL A 21 -17.12 6.25 7.07
CA VAL A 21 -15.84 5.55 7.21
C VAL A 21 -14.77 6.56 6.82
N VAL A 22 -14.20 7.23 7.81
CA VAL A 22 -13.01 8.05 7.62
C VAL A 22 -11.87 7.06 7.38
N GLU A 23 -11.56 6.85 6.12
CA GLU A 23 -10.36 6.11 5.74
C GLU A 23 -9.15 6.90 6.26
N ALA A 24 -8.47 6.34 7.25
CA ALA A 24 -7.29 6.97 7.82
C ALA A 24 -6.22 7.08 6.72
N ALA A 25 -5.70 8.29 6.51
CA ALA A 25 -4.60 8.51 5.58
C ALA A 25 -3.42 7.57 5.91
N PRO A 26 -2.74 7.00 4.91
CA PRO A 26 -1.61 6.13 5.14
C PRO A 26 -0.53 6.85 5.97
N LYS A 27 -0.04 6.18 7.00
CA LYS A 27 0.93 6.75 7.96
C LYS A 27 2.31 6.98 7.37
N GLY A 28 2.62 6.38 6.21
CA GLY A 28 3.94 6.40 5.58
C GLY A 28 4.21 7.64 4.75
N ASN A 29 5.50 7.86 4.47
CA ASN A 29 5.98 8.91 3.58
C ASN A 29 6.03 8.40 2.13
N TRP A 30 5.03 8.71 1.33
CA TRP A 30 4.94 8.24 -0.06
C TRP A 30 6.16 8.63 -0.93
N LYS A 31 6.87 9.74 -0.62
CA LYS A 31 8.08 10.14 -1.37
C LYS A 31 9.25 9.20 -1.12
N LYS A 32 9.43 8.75 0.12
CA LYS A 32 10.42 7.72 0.46
C LYS A 32 10.02 6.37 -0.16
N GLY A 33 8.75 5.99 -0.03
CA GLY A 33 8.21 4.78 -0.65
C GLY A 33 8.41 4.74 -2.15
N ARG A 34 8.22 5.88 -2.85
CA ARG A 34 8.50 6.01 -4.29
C ARG A 34 9.95 5.69 -4.63
N ILE A 35 10.90 6.21 -3.83
CA ILE A 35 12.33 5.95 -4.08
C ILE A 35 12.61 4.45 -3.93
N TYR A 36 12.12 3.82 -2.86
CA TYR A 36 12.30 2.40 -2.64
C TYR A 36 11.67 1.56 -3.76
N PHE A 37 10.41 1.84 -4.09
CA PHE A 37 9.70 1.14 -5.14
C PHE A 37 10.45 1.19 -6.49
N ARG A 38 10.88 2.38 -6.92
CA ARG A 38 11.57 2.55 -8.21
C ARG A 38 12.96 1.94 -8.23
N MET A 39 13.71 2.08 -7.15
CA MET A 39 15.13 1.71 -7.14
C MET A 39 15.39 0.29 -6.65
N VAL A 40 14.43 -0.33 -6.00
CA VAL A 40 14.56 -1.70 -5.47
C VAL A 40 13.52 -2.61 -6.10
N CYS A 41 12.23 -2.32 -5.92
CA CYS A 41 11.17 -3.21 -6.43
C CYS A 41 11.19 -3.28 -7.95
N SER A 42 11.13 -2.13 -8.65
CA SER A 42 11.12 -2.10 -10.12
C SER A 42 12.41 -2.64 -10.72
N ASP A 43 13.55 -2.35 -10.11
CA ASP A 43 14.86 -2.85 -10.59
C ASP A 43 14.94 -4.38 -10.56
N CYS A 44 14.48 -5.02 -9.47
CA CYS A 44 14.39 -6.47 -9.40
C CYS A 44 13.38 -7.04 -10.40
N HIS A 45 12.19 -6.46 -10.47
CA HIS A 45 11.15 -6.91 -11.39
C HIS A 45 11.54 -6.81 -12.86
N GLU A 46 12.23 -5.76 -13.27
CA GLU A 46 12.70 -5.60 -14.66
C GLU A 46 13.77 -6.61 -15.04
N ARG A 47 14.63 -7.01 -14.10
CA ARG A 47 15.77 -7.87 -14.37
C ARG A 47 15.54 -9.36 -14.09
N GLU A 48 14.78 -9.67 -13.02
CA GLU A 48 14.79 -11.02 -12.46
C GLU A 48 13.40 -11.65 -12.29
N ALA A 49 12.34 -10.86 -12.16
CA ALA A 49 11.08 -11.37 -11.65
C ALA A 49 9.82 -10.84 -12.38
N GLY A 50 9.54 -11.34 -13.56
CA GLY A 50 8.21 -11.24 -14.16
C GLY A 50 7.87 -9.98 -14.92
N GLY A 51 8.82 -9.06 -15.12
CA GLY A 51 8.63 -7.86 -15.95
C GLY A 51 8.27 -6.60 -15.17
N LYS A 52 8.11 -5.50 -15.91
CA LYS A 52 7.81 -4.18 -15.32
C LYS A 52 6.55 -4.21 -14.47
N ILE A 53 6.62 -3.51 -13.35
CA ILE A 53 5.50 -3.28 -12.43
C ILE A 53 5.19 -1.79 -12.34
N SER A 54 3.91 -1.46 -12.19
CA SER A 54 3.46 -0.09 -12.01
C SER A 54 2.47 0.03 -10.85
N PRO A 55 2.53 1.12 -10.07
CA PRO A 55 1.58 1.33 -8.98
C PRO A 55 0.10 1.39 -9.45
N ASN A 56 -0.14 1.84 -10.68
CA ASN A 56 -1.48 1.97 -11.25
C ASN A 56 -2.05 0.67 -11.83
N GLU A 57 -1.37 -0.46 -11.66
CA GLU A 57 -1.94 -1.78 -12.02
C GLU A 57 -3.07 -2.19 -11.10
N LYS A 58 -3.08 -1.68 -9.87
CA LYS A 58 -4.06 -2.01 -8.83
C LYS A 58 -4.76 -0.77 -8.28
N THR A 59 -5.99 -0.97 -7.85
CA THR A 59 -6.74 0.02 -7.06
C THR A 59 -6.19 0.11 -5.63
N LYS A 60 -6.58 1.14 -4.88
CA LYS A 60 -6.24 1.28 -3.46
C LYS A 60 -6.69 0.07 -2.63
N ALA A 61 -7.89 -0.45 -2.92
CA ALA A 61 -8.43 -1.62 -2.24
C ALA A 61 -7.57 -2.87 -2.51
N GLU A 62 -7.18 -3.11 -3.77
CA GLU A 62 -6.33 -4.24 -4.16
C GLU A 62 -4.92 -4.15 -3.59
N TRP A 63 -4.34 -2.92 -3.51
CA TRP A 63 -3.05 -2.73 -2.83
C TRP A 63 -3.16 -2.97 -1.32
N THR A 64 -4.26 -2.51 -0.69
CA THR A 64 -4.49 -2.77 0.73
C THR A 64 -4.59 -4.27 1.00
N GLU A 65 -5.37 -5.00 0.21
CA GLU A 65 -5.48 -6.46 0.31
C GLU A 65 -4.12 -7.15 0.11
N TYR A 66 -3.32 -6.70 -0.86
CA TYR A 66 -1.98 -7.24 -1.09
C TYR A 66 -1.10 -7.17 0.17
N PHE A 67 -1.10 -6.03 0.86
CA PHE A 67 -0.33 -5.88 2.09
C PHE A 67 -0.92 -6.64 3.27
N ASP A 68 -2.25 -6.68 3.40
CA ASP A 68 -2.95 -7.39 4.47
C ASP A 68 -2.73 -8.91 4.36
N ARG A 69 -2.73 -9.44 3.16
CA ARG A 69 -2.39 -10.86 2.90
C ARG A 69 -0.91 -11.14 3.04
N ASN A 70 -0.08 -10.13 2.91
CA ASN A 70 1.38 -10.23 2.98
C ASN A 70 1.97 -11.35 2.08
N ILE A 71 1.43 -11.51 0.88
CA ILE A 71 1.88 -12.50 -0.11
C ILE A 71 2.50 -11.77 -1.29
N HIS A 72 3.70 -12.19 -1.70
CA HIS A 72 4.38 -11.65 -2.87
C HIS A 72 4.58 -12.75 -3.92
N GLY A 73 3.92 -12.62 -5.06
CA GLY A 73 3.93 -13.59 -6.16
C GLY A 73 2.54 -14.00 -6.61
N PRO A 74 2.43 -14.97 -7.52
CA PRO A 74 1.14 -15.47 -8.01
C PRO A 74 0.29 -16.01 -6.86
N GLN A 75 -1.03 -15.75 -6.91
CA GLN A 75 -1.95 -16.15 -5.83
C GLN A 75 -2.07 -17.66 -5.64
N ASP A 76 -1.80 -18.41 -6.67
CA ASP A 76 -1.92 -19.86 -6.76
C ASP A 76 -0.58 -20.59 -6.50
N ALA A 77 0.50 -19.87 -6.39
CA ALA A 77 1.81 -20.44 -6.07
C ALA A 77 2.19 -20.15 -4.61
N PRO A 78 2.53 -21.16 -3.79
CA PRO A 78 3.06 -20.92 -2.46
C PRO A 78 4.40 -20.20 -2.58
N THR A 79 4.41 -18.90 -2.24
CA THR A 79 5.63 -18.12 -2.28
C THR A 79 6.37 -18.22 -0.96
N LYS A 80 7.67 -18.42 -1.03
CA LYS A 80 8.56 -18.38 0.13
C LYS A 80 8.63 -16.97 0.72
N TYR A 81 8.30 -15.97 -0.09
CA TYR A 81 8.52 -14.56 0.24
C TYR A 81 7.20 -13.82 0.45
N THR A 82 7.22 -12.92 1.41
CA THR A 82 6.11 -12.05 1.76
C THR A 82 6.38 -10.62 1.27
N ALA A 83 5.35 -9.78 1.21
CA ALA A 83 5.54 -8.36 0.89
C ALA A 83 6.48 -7.68 1.90
N SER A 84 6.35 -8.02 3.19
CA SER A 84 7.21 -7.50 4.26
C SER A 84 8.65 -7.97 4.15
N TYR A 85 8.92 -9.17 3.61
CA TYR A 85 10.29 -9.64 3.38
C TYR A 85 11.08 -8.68 2.48
N PHE A 86 10.46 -8.19 1.41
CA PHE A 86 11.15 -7.33 0.43
C PHE A 86 11.45 -5.90 0.94
N VAL A 87 10.98 -5.54 2.12
CA VAL A 87 11.40 -4.32 2.83
C VAL A 87 12.23 -4.61 4.08
N SER A 88 12.48 -5.89 4.39
CA SER A 88 13.24 -6.30 5.57
C SER A 88 14.71 -5.90 5.49
N THR A 89 15.35 -5.78 6.63
CA THR A 89 16.79 -5.54 6.74
C THR A 89 17.57 -6.69 6.13
N GLU A 90 17.12 -7.94 6.34
CA GLU A 90 17.72 -9.14 5.75
C GLU A 90 17.78 -9.04 4.21
N PHE A 91 16.67 -8.71 3.58
CA PHE A 91 16.62 -8.56 2.13
C PHE A 91 17.53 -7.42 1.65
N ARG A 92 17.46 -6.24 2.28
CA ARG A 92 18.28 -5.07 1.91
C ARG A 92 19.78 -5.36 2.08
N GLU A 93 20.16 -6.10 3.13
CA GLU A 93 21.53 -6.57 3.34
C GLU A 93 21.99 -7.52 2.23
N SER A 94 21.12 -8.42 1.77
CA SER A 94 21.44 -9.39 0.72
C SER A 94 21.74 -8.76 -0.64
N ILE A 95 21.19 -7.57 -0.92
CA ILE A 95 21.37 -6.87 -2.21
C ILE A 95 22.18 -5.56 -2.12
N LYS A 96 22.69 -5.18 -0.95
CA LYS A 96 23.34 -3.88 -0.72
C LYS A 96 24.55 -3.58 -1.60
N ASP A 97 25.24 -4.62 -2.04
CA ASP A 97 26.45 -4.46 -2.85
C ASP A 97 26.15 -4.25 -4.34
N THR A 98 24.94 -4.65 -4.77
CA THR A 98 24.46 -4.46 -6.14
C THR A 98 23.39 -3.37 -6.25
N ASN A 99 22.74 -3.02 -5.15
CA ASN A 99 21.69 -2.00 -5.11
C ASN A 99 22.01 -0.86 -4.12
N ARG A 100 22.42 0.30 -4.67
CA ARG A 100 22.81 1.46 -3.86
C ARG A 100 21.66 2.01 -3.01
N ALA A 101 20.41 1.89 -3.46
CA ALA A 101 19.26 2.38 -2.69
C ALA A 101 19.00 1.50 -1.47
N ALA A 102 19.04 0.18 -1.64
CA ALA A 102 18.96 -0.75 -0.52
C ALA A 102 20.04 -0.47 0.53
N LYS A 103 21.29 -0.26 0.10
CA LYS A 103 22.41 0.10 0.99
C LYS A 103 22.15 1.38 1.79
N LYS A 104 21.63 2.43 1.13
CA LYS A 104 21.33 3.71 1.80
C LYS A 104 20.18 3.63 2.80
N MET A 105 19.29 2.67 2.63
CA MET A 105 18.08 2.51 3.44
C MET A 105 18.21 1.42 4.53
N LEU A 106 19.40 0.87 4.75
CA LEU A 106 19.61 -0.18 5.76
C LEU A 106 19.18 0.23 7.19
N ASN A 107 19.36 1.49 7.52
CA ASN A 107 19.04 2.01 8.86
C ASN A 107 17.57 2.42 9.04
N ILE A 108 16.74 2.29 8.00
CA ILE A 108 15.30 2.58 8.11
C ILE A 108 14.62 1.35 8.75
N PRO A 109 13.81 1.53 9.81
CA PRO A 109 13.03 0.44 10.38
C PRO A 109 12.13 -0.23 9.31
N GLU A 110 11.98 -1.55 9.41
CA GLU A 110 11.24 -2.33 8.41
C GLU A 110 9.76 -1.94 8.32
N ASP A 111 9.15 -1.71 9.47
CA ASP A 111 7.76 -1.25 9.59
C ASP A 111 7.56 0.15 9.00
N GLU A 112 8.50 1.08 9.25
CA GLU A 112 8.48 2.41 8.65
C GLU A 112 8.57 2.30 7.12
N LEU A 113 9.51 1.52 6.60
CA LEU A 113 9.71 1.36 5.16
C LEU A 113 8.52 0.67 4.48
N LEU A 114 7.90 -0.31 5.15
CA LEU A 114 6.70 -0.96 4.67
C LEU A 114 5.54 0.03 4.51
N GLU A 115 5.33 0.86 5.55
CA GLU A 115 4.30 1.91 5.50
C GLU A 115 4.61 2.98 4.44
N ASP A 116 5.88 3.33 4.25
CA ASP A 116 6.30 4.26 3.20
C ASP A 116 5.98 3.72 1.80
N VAL A 117 6.28 2.45 1.53
CA VAL A 117 5.98 1.80 0.25
C VAL A 117 4.47 1.67 0.05
N LYS A 118 3.74 1.24 1.08
CA LYS A 118 2.27 1.19 1.07
C LYS A 118 1.67 2.56 0.75
N ALA A 119 2.14 3.61 1.43
CA ALA A 119 1.69 4.98 1.20
C ALA A 119 1.92 5.42 -0.26
N PHE A 120 3.05 5.08 -0.86
CA PHE A 120 3.31 5.39 -2.27
C PHE A 120 2.35 4.65 -3.21
N LEU A 121 2.15 3.36 -3.03
CA LEU A 121 1.29 2.56 -3.89
C LEU A 121 -0.17 3.00 -3.79
N LEU A 122 -0.65 3.35 -2.59
CA LEU A 122 -1.99 3.91 -2.41
C LEU A 122 -2.11 5.33 -2.99
N HIS A 123 -1.05 6.15 -2.89
CA HIS A 123 -1.03 7.51 -3.44
C HIS A 123 -1.13 7.54 -4.96
N THR A 124 -0.57 6.53 -5.64
CA THR A 124 -0.48 6.44 -7.10
C THR A 124 -1.27 5.26 -7.69
N ALA A 125 -2.19 4.69 -6.93
CA ALA A 125 -3.06 3.61 -7.35
C ALA A 125 -3.93 4.01 -8.56
N LYS A 126 -4.47 3.01 -9.27
CA LYS A 126 -5.30 3.19 -10.46
C LYS A 126 -6.50 4.12 -10.27
N ASP A 127 -7.07 4.11 -9.07
CA ASP A 127 -8.21 4.94 -8.64
C ASP A 127 -7.79 6.16 -7.80
N SER A 128 -6.53 6.56 -7.87
CA SER A 128 -6.01 7.76 -7.22
C SER A 128 -6.23 8.99 -8.11
N ASP A 129 -6.48 10.15 -7.49
CA ASP A 129 -6.54 11.45 -8.16
C ASP A 129 -5.15 11.99 -8.57
N GLN A 130 -4.08 11.31 -8.15
CA GLN A 130 -2.71 11.71 -8.47
C GLN A 130 -2.27 11.02 -9.76
N PRO A 131 -1.88 11.79 -10.79
CA PRO A 131 -1.29 11.19 -11.98
C PRO A 131 -0.02 10.43 -11.58
N THR A 132 0.11 9.21 -12.06
CA THR A 132 1.42 8.55 -12.09
C THR A 132 2.37 9.51 -12.76
N SER A 133 3.24 10.12 -11.97
CA SER A 133 4.20 11.10 -12.48
C SER A 133 4.93 10.53 -13.68
N CYS A 134 5.01 11.33 -14.72
CA CYS A 134 5.68 11.06 -15.99
C CYS A 134 6.86 10.09 -15.82
N GLU A 135 6.73 8.96 -16.47
CA GLU A 135 7.82 8.05 -16.79
C GLU A 135 8.82 8.73 -17.74
#